data_9a79241007a5fc454ea2d1fa255b1d41
#
_entry.id   9a79241007a5fc454ea2d1fa255b1d41
#
_cell.length_a   1.000
_cell.length_b   1.000
_cell.length_c   1.000
_cell.angle_alpha   90.00
_cell.angle_beta   90.00
_cell.angle_gamma   90.00
#
_symmetry.space_group_name_H-M   'P 1'
#
loop_
_entity.id
_entity.type
_entity.pdbx_description
1 polymer ?
#
loop_
_entity_poly.entity_id
_entity_poly.type
_entity_poly.pdbx_seq_one_letter_code
_entity_poly.pdbx_strand_id
1 'polypeptide(L)'
;MSGRLLVSVSSIFDETLDGVRSLVDELDRREIPVSLLVAPHIDKRWHLAKDKQTRSWLRAQLGARALLLNGFDQPVQGRRAEFATLEEHEARLRLKGATRQMESLGFDLRMFAPPRWQLSRGTLDVLPDFEFDIAVSTKGIHHLRTGGFTRCRNLSVGEGYGAAKWWRRNIITAAQRGAERGNTIRLSVSGRELNHKKVRRDFLNAADAAVDAGARPDDYRAYR
;
A
#
# COMPACT_ATOMS: atom_id res chain seq x y z
N MET A 1 17.87 -17.97 0.61
CA MET A 1 17.32 -16.88 1.47
C MET A 1 15.81 -16.96 1.40
N SER A 2 15.13 -17.00 2.54
CA SER A 2 13.66 -16.99 2.56
C SER A 2 13.13 -15.64 2.08
N GLY A 3 12.10 -15.66 1.22
CA GLY A 3 11.42 -14.45 0.77
C GLY A 3 10.71 -13.73 1.93
N ARG A 4 10.31 -12.49 1.71
CA ARG A 4 9.51 -11.71 2.69
C ARG A 4 8.06 -11.69 2.31
N LEU A 5 7.18 -11.61 3.30
CA LEU A 5 5.77 -11.26 3.12
C LEU A 5 5.57 -9.79 3.53
N LEU A 6 5.12 -8.97 2.59
CA LEU A 6 4.78 -7.56 2.81
C LEU A 6 3.27 -7.39 2.62
N VAL A 7 2.58 -7.04 3.68
CA VAL A 7 1.13 -6.80 3.67
C VAL A 7 0.85 -5.31 3.72
N SER A 8 -0.12 -4.84 2.93
CA SER A 8 -0.52 -3.43 2.92
C SER A 8 -2.01 -3.23 2.74
N VAL A 9 -2.53 -2.13 3.30
CA VAL A 9 -3.92 -1.70 3.15
C VAL A 9 -3.97 -0.24 2.68
N SER A 10 -4.83 0.03 1.70
CA SER A 10 -5.09 1.36 1.13
C SER A 10 -6.54 1.81 1.41
N SER A 11 -6.92 2.99 0.92
CA SER A 11 -8.27 3.54 1.08
C SER A 11 -8.71 3.60 2.55
N ILE A 12 -7.90 4.29 3.37
CA ILE A 12 -8.10 4.44 4.80
C ILE A 12 -8.78 5.79 5.05
N PHE A 13 -10.07 5.78 5.36
CA PHE A 13 -10.89 6.97 5.61
C PHE A 13 -12.11 6.59 6.46
N ASP A 14 -12.94 7.57 6.85
CA ASP A 14 -14.05 7.38 7.80
C ASP A 14 -14.91 6.15 7.51
N GLU A 15 -15.39 5.97 6.27
CA GLU A 15 -16.25 4.84 5.90
C GLU A 15 -15.54 3.46 6.02
N THR A 16 -14.23 3.40 5.96
CA THR A 16 -13.46 2.15 5.92
C THR A 16 -12.67 1.89 7.20
N LEU A 17 -12.55 2.89 8.07
CA LEU A 17 -11.64 2.87 9.21
C LEU A 17 -11.85 1.66 10.13
N ASP A 18 -13.11 1.33 10.46
CA ASP A 18 -13.41 0.21 11.36
C ASP A 18 -13.01 -1.14 10.74
N GLY A 19 -13.26 -1.31 9.45
CA GLY A 19 -12.82 -2.49 8.70
C GLY A 19 -11.30 -2.62 8.66
N VAL A 20 -10.60 -1.50 8.46
CA VAL A 20 -9.14 -1.44 8.46
C VAL A 20 -8.57 -1.76 9.84
N ARG A 21 -9.09 -1.16 10.91
CA ARG A 21 -8.69 -1.47 12.30
C ARG A 21 -8.83 -2.94 12.59
N SER A 22 -10.00 -3.49 12.30
CA SER A 22 -10.28 -4.91 12.52
C SER A 22 -9.35 -5.85 11.73
N LEU A 23 -8.96 -5.48 10.50
CA LEU A 23 -7.96 -6.23 9.74
C LEU A 23 -6.57 -6.14 10.37
N VAL A 24 -6.18 -4.94 10.76
CA VAL A 24 -4.87 -4.69 11.40
C VAL A 24 -4.74 -5.49 12.68
N ASP A 25 -5.74 -5.44 13.57
CA ASP A 25 -5.77 -6.22 14.82
C ASP A 25 -5.69 -7.74 14.58
N GLU A 26 -6.27 -8.20 13.46
CA GLU A 26 -6.26 -9.62 13.12
C GLU A 26 -4.91 -10.07 12.56
N LEU A 27 -4.23 -9.21 11.80
CA LEU A 27 -2.88 -9.47 11.31
C LEU A 27 -1.84 -9.35 12.43
N ASP A 28 -2.03 -8.44 13.39
CA ASP A 28 -1.17 -8.34 14.57
C ASP A 28 -1.21 -9.61 15.43
N ARG A 29 -2.41 -10.19 15.62
CA ARG A 29 -2.54 -11.49 16.31
C ARG A 29 -1.84 -12.65 15.60
N ARG A 30 -1.55 -12.51 14.30
CA ARG A 30 -0.78 -13.43 13.47
C ARG A 30 0.70 -13.06 13.37
N GLU A 31 1.13 -12.00 14.07
CA GLU A 31 2.48 -11.47 13.98
C GLU A 31 2.89 -11.06 12.55
N ILE A 32 1.91 -10.63 11.73
CA ILE A 32 2.12 -10.16 10.36
C ILE A 32 2.07 -8.63 10.34
N PRO A 33 3.21 -7.93 10.16
CA PRO A 33 3.25 -6.48 10.05
C PRO A 33 2.43 -5.96 8.86
N VAL A 34 1.72 -4.85 9.09
CA VAL A 34 0.88 -4.21 8.07
C VAL A 34 1.41 -2.82 7.74
N SER A 35 1.61 -2.54 6.48
CA SER A 35 1.93 -1.21 5.97
C SER A 35 0.66 -0.45 5.59
N LEU A 36 0.56 0.81 5.98
CA LEU A 36 -0.61 1.66 5.74
C LEU A 36 -0.34 2.63 4.59
N LEU A 37 -1.18 2.59 3.56
CA LEU A 37 -1.11 3.50 2.43
C LEU A 37 -2.06 4.66 2.68
N VAL A 38 -1.52 5.85 2.88
CA VAL A 38 -2.26 7.05 3.31
C VAL A 38 -2.21 8.15 2.26
N ALA A 39 -3.35 8.79 2.03
CA ALA A 39 -3.46 9.93 1.14
C ALA A 39 -4.11 11.11 1.87
N PRO A 40 -3.75 12.37 1.57
CA PRO A 40 -4.40 13.53 2.16
C PRO A 40 -5.84 13.71 1.70
N HIS A 41 -6.18 13.22 0.49
CA HIS A 41 -7.54 13.28 -0.08
C HIS A 41 -7.97 11.94 -0.67
N ILE A 42 -9.28 11.70 -0.70
CA ILE A 42 -9.90 10.57 -1.38
C ILE A 42 -11.10 11.07 -2.19
N ASP A 43 -11.11 10.77 -3.50
CA ASP A 43 -12.16 11.12 -4.47
C ASP A 43 -12.56 12.60 -4.45
N LYS A 44 -11.61 13.52 -4.14
CA LYS A 44 -11.84 14.97 -4.01
C LYS A 44 -12.92 15.37 -2.98
N ARG A 45 -13.41 14.44 -2.20
CA ARG A 45 -14.52 14.63 -1.25
C ARG A 45 -14.08 14.51 0.19
N TRP A 46 -13.30 13.48 0.48
CA TRP A 46 -12.78 13.25 1.81
C TRP A 46 -11.39 13.87 1.98
N HIS A 47 -11.13 14.46 3.13
CA HIS A 47 -9.87 15.11 3.49
C HIS A 47 -9.41 14.62 4.86
N LEU A 48 -8.20 14.09 4.94
CA LEU A 48 -7.59 13.65 6.20
C LEU A 48 -7.52 14.79 7.25
N ALA A 49 -7.31 16.02 6.79
CA ALA A 49 -7.29 17.20 7.67
C ALA A 49 -8.59 17.42 8.43
N LYS A 50 -9.73 17.04 7.85
CA LYS A 50 -11.07 17.20 8.42
C LYS A 50 -11.52 15.99 9.24
N ASP A 51 -11.00 14.81 8.96
CA ASP A 51 -11.33 13.56 9.64
C ASP A 51 -10.41 13.35 10.86
N LYS A 52 -10.85 13.86 12.01
CA LYS A 52 -10.11 13.77 13.26
C LYS A 52 -9.91 12.32 13.72
N GLN A 53 -10.89 11.44 13.49
CA GLN A 53 -10.85 10.06 13.95
C GLN A 53 -9.80 9.24 13.19
N THR A 54 -9.85 9.26 11.86
CA THR A 54 -8.87 8.57 11.01
C THR A 54 -7.47 9.13 11.23
N ARG A 55 -7.35 10.47 11.30
CA ARG A 55 -6.04 11.12 11.54
C ARG A 55 -5.44 10.71 12.87
N SER A 56 -6.22 10.71 13.96
CA SER A 56 -5.74 10.31 15.29
C SER A 56 -5.31 8.86 15.31
N TRP A 57 -6.07 7.97 14.68
CA TRP A 57 -5.72 6.57 14.59
C TRP A 57 -4.43 6.36 13.78
N LEU A 58 -4.29 7.00 12.62
CA LEU A 58 -3.07 6.93 11.80
C LEU A 58 -1.84 7.46 12.55
N ARG A 59 -2.01 8.55 13.34
CA ARG A 59 -0.91 9.07 14.18
C ARG A 59 -0.45 8.08 15.24
N ALA A 60 -1.38 7.33 15.82
CA ALA A 60 -1.05 6.27 16.77
C ALA A 60 -0.28 5.09 16.15
N GLN A 61 -0.30 4.97 14.80
CA GLN A 61 0.46 3.95 14.08
C GLN A 61 1.90 4.39 13.73
N LEU A 62 2.22 5.68 13.88
CA LEU A 62 3.57 6.18 13.60
C LEU A 62 4.62 5.47 14.48
N GLY A 63 5.74 5.10 13.87
CA GLY A 63 6.80 4.33 14.54
C GLY A 63 6.52 2.83 14.63
N ALA A 64 5.29 2.41 14.88
CA ALA A 64 4.93 1.00 14.96
C ALA A 64 4.85 0.34 13.57
N ARG A 65 4.34 1.07 12.55
CA ARG A 65 4.08 0.54 11.20
C ARG A 65 4.73 1.37 10.12
N ALA A 66 4.95 0.76 8.95
CA ALA A 66 5.30 1.48 7.74
C ALA A 66 4.09 2.29 7.23
N LEU A 67 4.24 3.60 7.07
CA LEU A 67 3.27 4.45 6.40
C LEU A 67 3.86 4.91 5.06
N LEU A 68 3.09 4.73 3.98
CA LEU A 68 3.48 5.13 2.63
C LEU A 68 2.51 6.19 2.11
N LEU A 69 3.03 7.24 1.48
CA LEU A 69 2.21 8.23 0.79
C LEU A 69 1.52 7.56 -0.42
N ASN A 70 0.19 7.62 -0.46
CA ASN A 70 -0.61 7.00 -1.51
C ASN A 70 -1.24 8.03 -2.46
N GLY A 71 -0.39 8.89 -3.01
CA GLY A 71 -0.80 9.97 -3.91
C GLY A 71 -1.28 11.23 -3.21
N PHE A 72 -1.80 12.17 -3.99
CA PHE A 72 -2.39 13.42 -3.51
C PHE A 72 -3.90 13.30 -3.32
N ASP A 73 -4.58 12.72 -4.31
CA ASP A 73 -6.02 12.45 -4.27
C ASP A 73 -6.27 11.03 -4.76
N GLN A 74 -6.37 10.10 -3.83
CA GLN A 74 -6.55 8.69 -4.15
C GLN A 74 -7.93 8.44 -4.75
N PRO A 75 -8.05 8.08 -6.05
CA PRO A 75 -9.33 7.70 -6.62
C PRO A 75 -9.71 6.28 -6.18
N VAL A 76 -10.84 6.14 -5.53
CA VAL A 76 -11.39 4.83 -5.13
C VAL A 76 -12.40 4.28 -6.12
N GLN A 77 -12.96 5.14 -6.98
CA GLN A 77 -13.90 4.75 -8.04
C GLN A 77 -13.26 4.84 -9.42
N GLY A 78 -13.77 4.04 -10.37
CA GLY A 78 -13.30 4.06 -11.75
C GLY A 78 -11.93 3.42 -11.97
N ARG A 79 -11.31 3.71 -13.14
CA ARG A 79 -10.02 3.15 -13.57
C ARG A 79 -8.85 4.12 -13.46
N ARG A 80 -9.06 5.31 -12.93
CA ARG A 80 -8.03 6.35 -12.88
C ARG A 80 -6.92 5.97 -11.89
N ALA A 81 -5.69 6.03 -12.36
CA ALA A 81 -4.50 5.93 -11.53
C ALA A 81 -3.76 7.26 -11.60
N GLU A 82 -3.70 7.97 -10.48
CA GLU A 82 -3.26 9.37 -10.43
C GLU A 82 -1.85 9.58 -11.00
N PHE A 83 -0.92 8.69 -10.68
CA PHE A 83 0.50 8.82 -11.06
C PHE A 83 0.92 7.91 -12.23
N ALA A 84 -0.05 7.35 -12.98
CA ALA A 84 0.26 6.39 -14.03
C ALA A 84 0.90 7.01 -15.29
N THR A 85 0.57 8.27 -15.59
CA THR A 85 0.93 8.94 -16.85
C THR A 85 1.42 10.37 -16.66
N LEU A 86 1.74 10.77 -15.42
CA LEU A 86 2.19 12.14 -15.15
C LEU A 86 3.59 12.38 -15.71
N GLU A 87 3.75 13.53 -16.35
CA GLU A 87 5.05 14.11 -16.66
C GLU A 87 5.68 14.71 -15.38
N GLU A 88 6.98 14.98 -15.42
CA GLU A 88 7.75 15.46 -14.25
C GLU A 88 7.13 16.69 -13.59
N HIS A 89 6.74 17.69 -14.38
CA HIS A 89 6.19 18.94 -13.83
C HIS A 89 4.89 18.70 -13.04
N GLU A 90 3.95 17.93 -13.62
CA GLU A 90 2.68 17.64 -12.94
C GLU A 90 2.88 16.72 -11.74
N ALA A 91 3.75 15.73 -11.85
CA ALA A 91 4.12 14.85 -10.75
C ALA A 91 4.70 15.65 -9.58
N ARG A 92 5.60 16.60 -9.86
CA ARG A 92 6.21 17.50 -8.87
C ARG A 92 5.17 18.36 -8.14
N LEU A 93 4.22 18.93 -8.87
CA LEU A 93 3.15 19.74 -8.27
C LEU A 93 2.27 18.90 -7.31
N ARG A 94 1.90 17.69 -7.73
CA ARG A 94 1.08 16.78 -6.89
C ARG A 94 1.83 16.27 -5.67
N LEU A 95 3.07 15.87 -5.84
CA LEU A 95 3.93 15.44 -4.72
C LEU A 95 4.14 16.57 -3.73
N LYS A 96 4.46 17.79 -4.20
CA LYS A 96 4.61 18.97 -3.33
C LYS A 96 3.33 19.26 -2.55
N GLY A 97 2.17 19.15 -3.18
CA GLY A 97 0.88 19.32 -2.51
C GLY A 97 0.63 18.24 -1.45
N ALA A 98 0.91 16.98 -1.79
CA ALA A 98 0.70 15.85 -0.90
C ALA A 98 1.64 15.88 0.31
N THR A 99 2.95 16.04 0.10
CA THR A 99 3.95 16.06 1.18
C THR A 99 3.67 17.21 2.14
N ARG A 100 3.48 18.45 1.62
CA ARG A 100 3.17 19.62 2.45
C ARG A 100 1.92 19.42 3.32
N GLN A 101 0.86 18.81 2.76
CA GLN A 101 -0.35 18.55 3.54
C GLN A 101 -0.10 17.49 4.60
N MET A 102 0.59 16.40 4.28
CA MET A 102 0.89 15.35 5.25
C MET A 102 1.79 15.87 6.37
N GLU A 103 2.81 16.65 6.05
CA GLU A 103 3.70 17.31 7.02
C GLU A 103 2.93 18.25 7.96
N SER A 104 2.01 19.06 7.42
CA SER A 104 1.17 19.95 8.24
C SER A 104 0.26 19.19 9.22
N LEU A 105 -0.02 17.93 8.94
CA LEU A 105 -0.76 17.01 9.81
C LEU A 105 0.16 16.18 10.72
N GLY A 106 1.48 16.38 10.66
CA GLY A 106 2.48 15.69 11.48
C GLY A 106 2.87 14.30 10.97
N PHE A 107 2.76 14.06 9.65
CA PHE A 107 3.22 12.84 8.99
C PHE A 107 4.43 13.15 8.11
N ASP A 108 5.62 12.71 8.52
CA ASP A 108 6.82 12.69 7.69
C ASP A 108 6.94 11.33 6.99
N LEU A 109 6.47 11.28 5.74
CA LEU A 109 6.40 10.04 4.97
C LEU A 109 7.59 9.93 4.02
N ARG A 110 8.43 8.92 4.22
CA ARG A 110 9.64 8.67 3.42
C ARG A 110 9.50 7.53 2.42
N MET A 111 8.29 6.99 2.25
CA MET A 111 7.98 5.90 1.33
C MET A 111 6.78 6.26 0.48
N PHE A 112 6.82 5.94 -0.81
CA PHE A 112 5.77 6.26 -1.78
C PHE A 112 5.19 5.01 -2.43
N ALA A 113 3.87 4.92 -2.47
CA ALA A 113 3.13 3.90 -3.22
C ALA A 113 2.01 4.59 -3.99
N PRO A 114 2.11 4.75 -5.32
CA PRO A 114 1.09 5.43 -6.09
C PRO A 114 -0.24 4.68 -6.07
N PRO A 115 -1.38 5.37 -6.21
CA PRO A 115 -2.67 4.72 -6.38
C PRO A 115 -2.62 3.65 -7.48
N ARG A 116 -3.19 2.48 -7.20
CA ARG A 116 -3.16 1.29 -8.08
C ARG A 116 -1.76 0.79 -8.45
N TRP A 117 -0.73 1.21 -7.71
CA TRP A 117 0.66 0.80 -7.93
C TRP A 117 1.22 1.19 -9.31
N GLN A 118 0.56 2.14 -10.00
CA GLN A 118 0.96 2.59 -11.33
C GLN A 118 1.81 3.84 -11.23
N LEU A 119 3.03 3.75 -11.71
CA LEU A 119 4.07 4.76 -11.61
C LEU A 119 4.58 5.13 -13.00
N SER A 120 4.45 6.41 -13.38
CA SER A 120 5.04 6.95 -14.60
C SER A 120 6.54 7.15 -14.47
N ARG A 121 7.23 7.27 -15.58
CA ARG A 121 8.66 7.61 -15.59
C ARG A 121 8.88 9.00 -14.99
N GLY A 122 8.10 10.00 -15.43
CA GLY A 122 8.21 11.37 -14.91
C GLY A 122 7.99 11.45 -13.41
N THR A 123 7.08 10.64 -12.84
CA THR A 123 6.93 10.55 -11.38
C THR A 123 8.18 9.95 -10.73
N LEU A 124 8.71 8.85 -11.27
CA LEU A 124 9.88 8.19 -10.71
C LEU A 124 11.10 9.11 -10.67
N ASP A 125 11.27 9.92 -11.72
CA ASP A 125 12.42 10.82 -11.87
C ASP A 125 12.41 11.98 -10.85
N VAL A 126 11.22 12.42 -10.36
CA VAL A 126 11.11 13.51 -9.40
C VAL A 126 11.02 13.07 -7.93
N LEU A 127 10.72 11.80 -7.64
CA LEU A 127 10.59 11.31 -6.26
C LEU A 127 11.81 11.54 -5.38
N PRO A 128 13.06 11.42 -5.85
CA PRO A 128 14.24 11.71 -5.05
C PRO A 128 14.29 13.14 -4.49
N ASP A 129 13.71 14.13 -5.21
CA ASP A 129 13.67 15.52 -4.79
C ASP A 129 12.76 15.76 -3.56
N PHE A 130 11.93 14.78 -3.22
CA PHE A 130 11.03 14.79 -2.06
C PHE A 130 11.53 13.88 -0.93
N GLU A 131 12.79 13.48 -0.98
CA GLU A 131 13.46 12.67 0.04
C GLU A 131 12.79 11.31 0.32
N PHE A 132 12.07 10.74 -0.65
CA PHE A 132 11.58 9.38 -0.52
C PHE A 132 12.73 8.37 -0.62
N ASP A 133 12.75 7.41 0.30
CA ASP A 133 13.74 6.33 0.31
C ASP A 133 13.39 5.24 -0.73
N ILE A 134 12.10 4.93 -0.86
CA ILE A 134 11.58 3.94 -1.80
C ILE A 134 10.32 4.39 -2.50
N ALA A 135 10.12 3.89 -3.72
CA ALA A 135 8.86 3.93 -4.44
C ALA A 135 8.40 2.53 -4.82
N VAL A 136 7.12 2.26 -4.63
CA VAL A 136 6.59 0.90 -4.80
C VAL A 136 5.64 0.87 -5.99
N SER A 137 5.93 0.04 -6.98
CA SER A 137 5.12 -0.10 -8.20
C SER A 137 4.49 -1.50 -8.33
N THR A 138 3.68 -1.72 -9.36
CA THR A 138 3.13 -3.05 -9.68
C THR A 138 4.23 -4.10 -9.85
N LYS A 139 5.39 -3.71 -10.38
CA LYS A 139 6.48 -4.63 -10.74
C LYS A 139 7.46 -4.89 -9.59
N GLY A 140 7.56 -3.96 -8.62
CA GLY A 140 8.54 -4.08 -7.55
C GLY A 140 8.74 -2.81 -6.73
N ILE A 141 9.87 -2.77 -6.05
CA ILE A 141 10.30 -1.70 -5.16
C ILE A 141 11.53 -1.03 -5.77
N HIS A 142 11.43 0.27 -6.01
CA HIS A 142 12.52 1.13 -6.45
C HIS A 142 13.21 1.71 -5.22
N HIS A 143 14.52 1.50 -5.09
CA HIS A 143 15.36 2.07 -4.05
C HIS A 143 15.90 3.42 -4.54
N LEU A 144 15.26 4.50 -4.15
CA LEU A 144 15.51 5.82 -4.72
C LEU A 144 16.87 6.41 -4.31
N ARG A 145 17.40 5.99 -3.16
CA ARG A 145 18.72 6.45 -2.69
C ARG A 145 19.90 5.76 -3.39
N THR A 146 19.72 4.52 -3.80
CA THR A 146 20.80 3.70 -4.39
C THR A 146 20.60 3.43 -5.87
N GLY A 147 19.44 3.77 -6.44
CA GLY A 147 19.06 3.47 -7.82
C GLY A 147 18.74 1.98 -8.07
N GLY A 148 18.66 1.17 -7.01
CA GLY A 148 18.38 -0.26 -7.10
C GLY A 148 16.91 -0.56 -7.37
N PHE A 149 16.63 -1.80 -7.80
CA PHE A 149 15.25 -2.29 -8.00
C PHE A 149 15.11 -3.73 -7.52
N THR A 150 14.16 -3.95 -6.61
CA THR A 150 13.76 -5.30 -6.17
C THR A 150 12.51 -5.74 -6.90
N ARG A 151 12.65 -6.75 -7.77
CA ARG A 151 11.51 -7.28 -8.52
C ARG A 151 10.62 -8.14 -7.62
N CYS A 152 9.40 -7.69 -7.35
CA CYS A 152 8.39 -8.41 -6.59
C CYS A 152 7.00 -7.93 -6.98
N ARG A 153 6.23 -8.80 -7.60
CA ARG A 153 4.88 -8.46 -8.08
C ARG A 153 3.91 -8.29 -6.91
N ASN A 154 3.04 -7.28 -7.01
CA ASN A 154 1.95 -7.10 -6.07
C ASN A 154 0.76 -8.03 -6.41
N LEU A 155 0.26 -8.74 -5.41
CA LEU A 155 -0.97 -9.52 -5.45
C LEU A 155 -2.05 -8.67 -4.75
N SER A 156 -2.81 -7.92 -5.55
CA SER A 156 -3.83 -6.99 -5.04
C SER A 156 -5.21 -7.62 -5.01
N VAL A 157 -5.95 -7.39 -3.94
CA VAL A 157 -7.35 -7.77 -3.79
C VAL A 157 -8.21 -6.50 -3.78
N GLY A 158 -9.14 -6.39 -4.74
CA GLY A 158 -10.09 -5.28 -4.79
C GLY A 158 -9.61 -4.00 -5.46
N GLU A 159 -8.37 -3.93 -5.96
CA GLU A 159 -7.90 -2.79 -6.74
C GLU A 159 -7.87 -3.12 -8.25
N GLY A 160 -8.96 -2.76 -8.94
CA GLY A 160 -8.83 -2.42 -10.36
C GLY A 160 -9.23 -3.42 -11.43
N TYR A 161 -9.44 -4.68 -11.19
CA TYR A 161 -10.07 -5.58 -12.14
C TYR A 161 -11.02 -6.49 -11.37
N GLY A 162 -12.29 -6.43 -11.75
CA GLY A 162 -13.39 -7.09 -11.08
C GLY A 162 -12.97 -8.41 -10.43
N ALA A 163 -13.09 -8.45 -9.13
CA ALA A 163 -12.69 -9.59 -8.31
C ALA A 163 -13.55 -10.81 -8.65
N ALA A 164 -13.33 -11.38 -9.82
CA ALA A 164 -13.90 -12.65 -10.16
C ALA A 164 -13.49 -13.65 -9.06
N LYS A 165 -14.41 -14.49 -8.65
CA LYS A 165 -14.17 -15.60 -7.69
C LYS A 165 -12.90 -16.39 -8.04
N TRP A 166 -12.57 -16.46 -9.32
CA TRP A 166 -11.38 -17.09 -9.88
C TRP A 166 -10.08 -16.42 -9.44
N TRP A 167 -9.98 -15.07 -9.44
CA TRP A 167 -8.78 -14.36 -9.02
C TRP A 167 -8.48 -14.54 -7.53
N ARG A 168 -9.52 -14.53 -6.68
CA ARG A 168 -9.37 -14.73 -5.24
C ARG A 168 -8.83 -16.11 -4.86
N ARG A 169 -9.26 -17.16 -5.55
CA ARG A 169 -8.71 -18.51 -5.35
C ARG A 169 -7.24 -18.60 -5.78
N ASN A 170 -6.90 -17.91 -6.85
CA ASN A 170 -5.53 -17.91 -7.37
C ASN A 170 -4.55 -17.10 -6.50
N ILE A 171 -5.00 -16.12 -5.72
CA ILE A 171 -4.11 -15.30 -4.89
C ILE A 171 -3.47 -16.14 -3.78
N ILE A 172 -4.21 -17.04 -3.14
CA ILE A 172 -3.70 -17.95 -2.10
C ILE A 172 -2.60 -18.85 -2.68
N THR A 173 -2.92 -19.50 -3.77
CA THR A 173 -1.94 -20.38 -4.47
C THR A 173 -0.74 -19.60 -5.00
N ALA A 174 -0.95 -18.37 -5.48
CA ALA A 174 0.15 -17.52 -5.96
C ALA A 174 1.06 -17.06 -4.82
N ALA A 175 0.50 -16.71 -3.67
CA ALA A 175 1.25 -16.34 -2.49
C ALA A 175 2.08 -17.52 -1.96
N GLN A 176 1.45 -18.68 -1.80
CA GLN A 176 2.11 -19.91 -1.38
C GLN A 176 3.27 -20.30 -2.32
N ARG A 177 3.00 -20.46 -3.62
CA ARG A 177 4.03 -20.86 -4.60
C ARG A 177 5.15 -19.84 -4.73
N GLY A 178 4.85 -18.57 -4.54
CA GLY A 178 5.86 -17.52 -4.53
C GLY A 178 6.79 -17.65 -3.32
N ALA A 179 6.23 -17.91 -2.14
CA ALA A 179 6.99 -18.11 -0.91
C ALA A 179 7.86 -19.38 -0.96
N GLU A 180 7.33 -20.50 -1.45
CA GLU A 180 8.07 -21.76 -1.68
C GLU A 180 9.31 -21.57 -2.57
N ARG A 181 9.25 -20.62 -3.52
CA ARG A 181 10.37 -20.26 -4.39
C ARG A 181 11.34 -19.24 -3.77
N GLY A 182 11.11 -18.83 -2.52
CA GLY A 182 11.91 -17.81 -1.85
C GLY A 182 11.72 -16.39 -2.37
N ASN A 183 10.62 -16.11 -3.10
CA ASN A 183 10.33 -14.77 -3.59
C ASN A 183 9.73 -13.90 -2.51
N THR A 184 9.95 -12.58 -2.60
CA THR A 184 9.20 -11.60 -1.81
C THR A 184 7.76 -11.53 -2.30
N ILE A 185 6.80 -11.77 -1.41
CA ILE A 185 5.37 -11.72 -1.65
C ILE A 185 4.85 -10.37 -1.16
N ARG A 186 4.12 -9.67 -2.02
CA ARG A 186 3.41 -8.45 -1.67
C ARG A 186 1.92 -8.69 -1.79
N LEU A 187 1.20 -8.54 -0.68
CA LEU A 187 -0.26 -8.61 -0.62
C LEU A 187 -0.82 -7.23 -0.32
N SER A 188 -1.79 -6.78 -1.10
CA SER A 188 -2.47 -5.52 -0.85
C SER A 188 -3.99 -5.66 -0.92
N VAL A 189 -4.70 -4.91 -0.08
CA VAL A 189 -6.15 -4.85 -0.08
C VAL A 189 -6.61 -3.40 0.09
N SER A 190 -7.72 -3.05 -0.55
CA SER A 190 -8.40 -1.77 -0.30
C SER A 190 -9.30 -1.87 0.93
N GLY A 191 -9.30 -0.86 1.79
CA GLY A 191 -10.21 -0.76 2.93
C GLY A 191 -11.68 -0.93 2.54
N ARG A 192 -12.06 -0.48 1.34
CA ARG A 192 -13.44 -0.62 0.82
C ARG A 192 -13.88 -2.06 0.61
N GLU A 193 -12.95 -2.95 0.33
CA GLU A 193 -13.24 -4.37 0.12
C GLU A 193 -13.38 -5.16 1.42
N LEU A 194 -12.98 -4.57 2.55
CA LEU A 194 -12.96 -5.26 3.84
C LEU A 194 -14.35 -5.52 4.42
N ASN A 195 -15.38 -4.80 3.96
CA ASN A 195 -16.78 -5.08 4.29
C ASN A 195 -17.26 -6.41 3.68
N HIS A 196 -16.56 -6.92 2.67
CA HIS A 196 -16.86 -8.21 2.08
C HIS A 196 -16.14 -9.34 2.84
N LYS A 197 -16.85 -10.03 3.74
CA LYS A 197 -16.31 -11.13 4.59
C LYS A 197 -15.46 -12.15 3.81
N LYS A 198 -15.88 -12.49 2.57
CA LYS A 198 -15.13 -13.43 1.72
C LYS A 198 -13.79 -12.87 1.26
N VAL A 199 -13.75 -11.59 0.87
CA VAL A 199 -12.51 -10.91 0.45
C VAL A 199 -11.52 -10.88 1.60
N ARG A 200 -11.98 -10.44 2.77
CA ARG A 200 -11.16 -10.39 3.99
C ARG A 200 -10.59 -11.76 4.35
N ARG A 201 -11.43 -12.81 4.36
CA ARG A 201 -10.99 -14.18 4.65
C ARG A 201 -9.97 -14.68 3.63
N ASP A 202 -10.22 -14.50 2.33
CA ASP A 202 -9.32 -14.97 1.28
C ASP A 202 -7.98 -14.22 1.32
N PHE A 203 -7.98 -12.94 1.72
CA PHE A 203 -6.77 -12.14 1.92
C PHE A 203 -5.93 -12.67 3.11
N LEU A 204 -6.57 -12.94 4.25
CA LEU A 204 -5.90 -13.50 5.42
C LEU A 204 -5.35 -14.90 5.12
N ASN A 205 -6.14 -15.75 4.47
CA ASN A 205 -5.67 -17.07 4.04
C ASN A 205 -4.46 -16.99 3.10
N ALA A 206 -4.38 -15.98 2.24
CA ALA A 206 -3.22 -15.77 1.37
C ALA A 206 -1.97 -15.36 2.17
N ALA A 207 -2.16 -14.55 3.21
CA ALA A 207 -1.07 -14.17 4.10
C ALA A 207 -0.58 -15.37 4.92
N ASP A 208 -1.50 -16.13 5.53
CA ASP A 208 -1.18 -17.36 6.27
C ASP A 208 -0.45 -18.38 5.37
N ALA A 209 -0.96 -18.64 4.17
CA ALA A 209 -0.34 -19.55 3.21
C ALA A 209 1.08 -19.15 2.77
N ALA A 210 1.36 -17.84 2.70
CA ALA A 210 2.72 -17.36 2.42
C ALA A 210 3.67 -17.59 3.61
N VAL A 211 3.20 -17.38 4.84
CA VAL A 211 3.99 -17.63 6.07
C VAL A 211 4.25 -19.12 6.22
N ASP A 212 3.23 -19.96 6.10
CA ASP A 212 3.33 -21.42 6.19
C ASP A 212 4.29 -22.00 5.15
N ALA A 213 4.39 -21.34 3.98
CA ALA A 213 5.32 -21.68 2.91
C ALA A 213 6.74 -21.09 3.09
N GLY A 214 7.02 -20.46 4.25
CA GLY A 214 8.34 -20.00 4.65
C GLY A 214 8.67 -18.55 4.32
N ALA A 215 7.71 -17.71 3.90
CA ALA A 215 7.93 -16.28 3.76
C ALA A 215 8.01 -15.64 5.16
N ARG A 216 9.03 -14.80 5.38
CA ARG A 216 9.20 -14.08 6.65
C ARG A 216 8.30 -12.83 6.63
N PRO A 217 7.37 -12.67 7.59
CA PRO A 217 6.60 -11.43 7.72
C PRO A 217 7.51 -10.22 7.93
N ASP A 218 7.26 -9.15 7.19
CA ASP A 218 8.02 -7.90 7.26
C ASP A 218 7.17 -6.73 6.74
N ASP A 219 7.69 -5.50 6.79
CA ASP A 219 7.05 -4.34 6.18
C ASP A 219 7.99 -3.58 5.24
N TYR A 220 7.49 -2.54 4.58
CA TYR A 220 8.28 -1.81 3.57
C TYR A 220 9.49 -1.07 4.16
N ARG A 221 9.60 -0.87 5.49
CA ARG A 221 10.78 -0.27 6.13
C ARG A 221 12.04 -1.12 5.92
N ALA A 222 11.90 -2.42 5.71
CA ALA A 222 13.01 -3.32 5.41
C ALA A 222 13.72 -3.04 4.07
N TYR A 223 13.17 -2.12 3.27
CA TYR A 223 13.68 -1.76 1.93
C TYR A 223 14.14 -0.28 1.84
N ARG A 224 14.17 0.44 2.95
CA ARG A 224 14.67 1.84 3.04
C ARG A 224 16.18 1.92 2.91
#